data_728beb92d801b81525403ff513d5ee14
#
_entry.id   728beb92d801b81525403ff513d5ee14
#
_cell.length_a   1.000
_cell.length_b   1.000
_cell.length_c   1.000
_cell.angle_alpha   90.00
_cell.angle_beta   90.00
_cell.angle_gamma   90.00
#
_symmetry.space_group_name_H-M   'P 1'
#
loop_
_entity.id
_entity.type
_entity.pdbx_description
1 polymer ?
#
loop_
_entity_poly.entity_id
_entity_poly.type
_entity_poly.pdbx_seq_one_letter_code
_entity_poly.pdbx_strand_id
1 'polypeptide(L)'
;MKTPKRLQPLLDDGLIDEVLTQLMSGKEAQVYVVRCGEEVRCAKVFKEAKQRSFKQAVQYQEGRKERNSRRARAMAKKTRYGQKEQEQAWLTAEVDALYRLAAADVRVPKPYGFVDGVLLMEMITEADGHVAPRLDDVTLTHEQALAYHAKVIEDVVKMLCAGLIHGDLSEFNVLVDADGPVIIDLPQAVDAAGNNSAEAMLERDVNNMRAYFGRFAPELLDTHYAKEMWALYEAGELHPESTLSGYFEHDSHIADVDELMEVIDDAKEEEAERQARIRGDDDDPDAPSY
;
A
#
# COMPACT_ATOMS: atom_id res chain seq x y z
N MET A 1 0.52 -32.91 9.58
CA MET A 1 0.95 -32.12 8.38
C MET A 1 2.48 -32.16 8.31
N LYS A 2 3.12 -32.20 7.12
CA LYS A 2 4.58 -32.15 7.04
C LYS A 2 5.03 -30.72 7.29
N THR A 3 5.84 -30.49 8.32
CA THR A 3 6.34 -29.16 8.68
C THR A 3 7.07 -28.51 7.50
N PRO A 4 6.73 -27.27 7.13
CA PRO A 4 7.45 -26.54 6.10
C PRO A 4 8.91 -26.35 6.50
N LYS A 5 9.84 -26.58 5.55
CA LYS A 5 11.29 -26.51 5.84
C LYS A 5 11.73 -25.16 6.43
N ARG A 6 11.06 -24.06 6.10
CA ARG A 6 11.37 -22.72 6.60
C ARG A 6 10.88 -22.46 8.03
N LEU A 7 9.94 -23.25 8.53
CA LEU A 7 9.50 -23.17 9.93
C LEU A 7 10.35 -24.05 10.86
N GLN A 8 11.15 -24.96 10.31
CA GLN A 8 11.97 -25.87 11.12
C GLN A 8 12.96 -25.11 12.04
N PRO A 9 13.70 -24.07 11.59
CA PRO A 9 14.58 -23.29 12.48
C PRO A 9 13.82 -22.68 13.68
N LEU A 10 12.61 -22.18 13.46
CA LEU A 10 11.82 -21.57 14.53
C LEU A 10 11.37 -22.61 15.58
N LEU A 11 11.11 -23.86 15.13
CA LEU A 11 10.83 -25.00 16.04
C LEU A 11 12.09 -25.41 16.81
N ASP A 12 13.22 -25.52 16.12
CA ASP A 12 14.50 -25.95 16.72
C ASP A 12 14.99 -24.92 17.76
N ASP A 13 14.76 -23.63 17.52
CA ASP A 13 15.10 -22.53 18.42
C ASP A 13 14.03 -22.27 19.51
N GLY A 14 12.91 -23.00 19.50
CA GLY A 14 11.83 -22.85 20.47
C GLY A 14 11.03 -21.55 20.35
N LEU A 15 11.10 -20.88 19.19
CA LEU A 15 10.29 -19.68 18.91
C LEU A 15 8.83 -20.02 18.62
N ILE A 16 8.59 -21.22 18.10
CA ILE A 16 7.28 -21.84 17.95
C ILE A 16 7.33 -23.27 18.47
N ASP A 17 6.25 -23.77 19.04
CA ASP A 17 6.17 -25.12 19.58
C ASP A 17 5.60 -26.11 18.56
N GLU A 18 4.65 -25.66 17.74
CA GLU A 18 3.93 -26.51 16.80
C GLU A 18 3.38 -25.71 15.62
N VAL A 19 3.36 -26.35 14.44
CA VAL A 19 2.64 -25.84 13.25
C VAL A 19 1.28 -26.52 13.19
N LEU A 20 0.21 -25.76 13.44
CA LEU A 20 -1.15 -26.29 13.55
C LEU A 20 -1.77 -26.56 12.18
N THR A 21 -1.82 -25.53 11.34
CA THR A 21 -2.42 -25.61 10.00
C THR A 21 -1.86 -24.57 9.06
N GLN A 22 -2.06 -24.77 7.77
CA GLN A 22 -1.83 -23.74 6.75
C GLN A 22 -3.12 -22.97 6.55
N LEU A 23 -3.07 -21.65 6.79
CA LEU A 23 -4.21 -20.76 6.66
C LEU A 23 -4.41 -20.33 5.21
N MET A 24 -3.31 -19.92 4.55
CA MET A 24 -3.35 -19.39 3.19
C MET A 24 -2.07 -19.70 2.42
N SER A 25 -2.20 -19.85 1.08
CA SER A 25 -1.07 -19.89 0.17
C SER A 25 -1.28 -18.88 -0.97
N GLY A 26 -0.71 -17.69 -0.83
CA GLY A 26 -0.72 -16.64 -1.84
C GLY A 26 0.45 -16.74 -2.84
N LYS A 27 0.54 -15.76 -3.73
CA LYS A 27 1.63 -15.66 -4.73
C LYS A 27 2.98 -15.34 -4.07
N GLU A 28 2.97 -14.56 -3.00
CA GLU A 28 4.16 -13.96 -2.38
C GLU A 28 4.56 -14.65 -1.07
N ALA A 29 3.60 -15.18 -0.33
CA ALA A 29 3.81 -15.83 0.95
C ALA A 29 2.85 -16.99 1.19
N GLN A 30 3.18 -17.80 2.19
CA GLN A 30 2.30 -18.79 2.80
C GLN A 30 2.11 -18.40 4.25
N VAL A 31 0.88 -18.47 4.74
CA VAL A 31 0.53 -18.15 6.13
C VAL A 31 0.16 -19.43 6.85
N TYR A 32 0.78 -19.64 8.01
CA TYR A 32 0.55 -20.77 8.87
C TYR A 32 0.06 -20.31 10.23
N VAL A 33 -0.80 -21.12 10.83
CA VAL A 33 -1.17 -21.00 12.23
C VAL A 33 -0.19 -21.82 13.04
N VAL A 34 0.42 -21.20 14.05
CA VAL A 34 1.45 -21.81 14.90
C VAL A 34 1.10 -21.59 16.36
N ARG A 35 1.58 -22.51 17.20
CA ARG A 35 1.50 -22.40 18.66
C ARG A 35 2.80 -21.82 19.20
N CYS A 36 2.70 -20.86 20.13
CA CYS A 36 3.81 -20.27 20.86
C CYS A 36 3.43 -20.21 22.35
N GLY A 37 3.82 -21.21 23.11
CA GLY A 37 3.32 -21.42 24.48
C GLY A 37 1.82 -21.68 24.50
N GLU A 38 1.09 -20.86 25.22
CA GLU A 38 -0.38 -20.94 25.29
C GLU A 38 -1.09 -20.15 24.18
N GLU A 39 -0.34 -19.33 23.42
CA GLU A 39 -0.90 -18.47 22.38
C GLU A 39 -0.86 -19.11 21.00
N VAL A 40 -1.86 -18.75 20.19
CA VAL A 40 -1.90 -19.06 18.76
C VAL A 40 -1.51 -17.81 17.98
N ARG A 41 -0.57 -17.97 17.03
CA ARG A 41 -0.03 -16.88 16.23
C ARG A 41 -0.03 -17.22 14.74
N CYS A 42 0.18 -16.22 13.89
CA CYS A 42 0.44 -16.39 12.47
C CYS A 42 1.94 -16.38 12.17
N ALA A 43 2.37 -17.30 11.31
CA ALA A 43 3.70 -17.30 10.70
C ALA A 43 3.57 -17.07 9.19
N LYS A 44 3.90 -15.86 8.73
CA LYS A 44 3.94 -15.50 7.30
C LYS A 44 5.30 -15.87 6.74
N VAL A 45 5.34 -16.93 5.93
CA VAL A 45 6.54 -17.47 5.29
C VAL A 45 6.64 -16.90 3.89
N PHE A 46 7.59 -16.02 3.65
CA PHE A 46 7.77 -15.40 2.34
C PHE A 46 8.40 -16.36 1.34
N LYS A 47 7.88 -16.37 0.10
CA LYS A 47 8.42 -17.18 -0.99
C LYS A 47 9.67 -16.54 -1.58
N GLU A 48 10.56 -17.35 -2.16
CA GLU A 48 11.75 -16.84 -2.87
C GLU A 48 11.36 -16.11 -4.16
N ALA A 49 12.19 -15.12 -4.59
CA ALA A 49 11.96 -14.24 -5.75
C ALA A 49 11.61 -14.99 -7.05
N LYS A 50 12.11 -16.20 -7.23
CA LYS A 50 11.84 -17.02 -8.42
C LYS A 50 10.35 -17.42 -8.57
N GLN A 51 9.56 -17.33 -7.51
CA GLN A 51 8.16 -17.74 -7.46
C GLN A 51 7.19 -16.57 -7.47
N ARG A 52 7.71 -15.33 -7.53
CA ARG A 52 6.91 -14.09 -7.46
C ARG A 52 6.76 -13.43 -8.83
N SER A 53 5.59 -12.81 -9.06
CA SER A 53 5.29 -12.07 -10.29
C SER A 53 5.53 -10.57 -10.08
N PHE A 54 6.61 -10.01 -10.61
CA PHE A 54 7.03 -8.60 -10.46
C PHE A 54 6.39 -7.65 -11.49
N LYS A 55 5.10 -7.70 -11.73
CA LYS A 55 4.50 -6.85 -12.79
C LYS A 55 4.23 -5.39 -12.41
N GLN A 56 4.24 -5.02 -11.13
CA GLN A 56 3.88 -3.66 -10.68
C GLN A 56 4.97 -2.92 -9.88
N ALA A 57 6.22 -3.39 -9.93
CA ALA A 57 7.30 -2.95 -9.05
C ALA A 57 7.76 -1.49 -9.22
N VAL A 58 7.44 -0.79 -10.31
CA VAL A 58 8.06 0.52 -10.62
C VAL A 58 7.46 1.64 -9.77
N GLN A 59 6.14 1.72 -9.64
CA GLN A 59 5.46 2.78 -8.87
C GLN A 59 5.72 2.71 -7.36
N TYR A 60 5.91 1.50 -6.82
CA TYR A 60 6.16 1.25 -5.39
C TYR A 60 7.64 1.34 -5.00
N GLN A 61 8.56 1.48 -5.96
CA GLN A 61 10.00 1.66 -5.72
C GLN A 61 10.40 3.13 -5.62
N GLU A 62 9.59 4.04 -6.08
CA GLU A 62 9.83 5.47 -6.00
C GLU A 62 9.85 5.92 -4.53
N GLY A 63 10.88 6.63 -4.11
CA GLY A 63 11.06 7.07 -2.72
C GLY A 63 11.88 6.11 -1.84
N ARG A 64 12.06 4.84 -2.20
CA ARG A 64 12.93 3.90 -1.47
C ARG A 64 14.40 4.14 -1.84
N LYS A 65 15.07 5.08 -1.16
CA LYS A 65 16.50 5.39 -1.39
C LYS A 65 17.40 4.32 -0.76
N GLU A 66 18.01 3.49 -1.61
CA GLU A 66 19.12 2.64 -1.19
C GLU A 66 20.38 3.50 -0.93
N ARG A 67 20.82 3.59 0.34
CA ARG A 67 22.00 4.38 0.74
C ARG A 67 23.32 3.85 0.19
N ASN A 68 23.35 2.58 -0.27
CA ASN A 68 24.56 1.95 -0.80
C ASN A 68 24.59 1.98 -2.33
N SER A 69 25.44 2.81 -2.90
CA SER A 69 25.57 3.00 -4.35
C SER A 69 25.99 1.75 -5.15
N ARG A 70 26.62 0.75 -4.51
CA ARG A 70 26.95 -0.55 -5.11
C ARG A 70 25.69 -1.43 -5.19
N ARG A 71 24.87 -1.48 -4.13
CA ARG A 71 23.60 -2.20 -4.11
C ARG A 71 22.61 -1.61 -5.12
N ALA A 72 22.45 -0.30 -5.14
CA ALA A 72 21.60 0.41 -6.10
C ALA A 72 21.97 0.07 -7.56
N ARG A 73 23.28 0.06 -7.90
CA ARG A 73 23.74 -0.30 -9.23
C ARG A 73 23.55 -1.79 -9.57
N ALA A 74 23.67 -2.69 -8.59
CA ALA A 74 23.44 -4.12 -8.80
C ALA A 74 21.95 -4.42 -9.01
N MET A 75 21.08 -3.76 -8.26
CA MET A 75 19.61 -3.83 -8.41
C MET A 75 19.17 -3.32 -9.79
N ALA A 76 19.69 -2.16 -10.24
CA ALA A 76 19.40 -1.60 -11.56
C ALA A 76 19.83 -2.51 -12.73
N LYS A 77 20.90 -3.28 -12.59
CA LYS A 77 21.39 -4.21 -13.63
C LYS A 77 20.64 -5.53 -13.71
N LYS A 78 19.61 -5.77 -12.89
CA LYS A 78 18.81 -7.03 -12.84
C LYS A 78 19.65 -8.31 -12.78
N THR A 79 20.85 -8.25 -12.19
CA THR A 79 21.68 -9.44 -11.95
C THR A 79 21.04 -10.35 -10.92
N ARG A 80 21.42 -11.64 -10.87
CA ARG A 80 20.94 -12.57 -9.83
C ARG A 80 21.16 -12.04 -8.40
N TYR A 81 22.31 -11.38 -8.18
CA TYR A 81 22.62 -10.71 -6.92
C TYR A 81 21.71 -9.50 -6.70
N GLY A 82 21.54 -8.64 -7.70
CA GLY A 82 20.66 -7.48 -7.62
C GLY A 82 19.19 -7.84 -7.37
N GLN A 83 18.71 -8.93 -7.96
CA GLN A 83 17.37 -9.45 -7.71
C GLN A 83 17.20 -9.94 -6.26
N LYS A 84 18.19 -10.63 -5.70
CA LYS A 84 18.17 -11.09 -4.30
C LYS A 84 18.22 -9.93 -3.31
N GLU A 85 19.04 -8.91 -3.58
CA GLU A 85 19.11 -7.69 -2.76
C GLU A 85 17.79 -6.89 -2.82
N GLN A 86 17.19 -6.79 -4.00
CA GLN A 86 15.89 -6.15 -4.19
C GLN A 86 14.78 -6.90 -3.44
N GLU A 87 14.79 -8.22 -3.46
CA GLU A 87 13.86 -9.06 -2.71
C GLU A 87 14.01 -8.84 -1.19
N GLN A 88 15.25 -8.85 -0.70
CA GLN A 88 15.52 -8.64 0.71
C GLN A 88 15.08 -7.24 1.18
N ALA A 89 15.37 -6.20 0.38
CA ALA A 89 14.94 -4.84 0.66
C ALA A 89 13.40 -4.71 0.70
N TRP A 90 12.72 -5.45 -0.17
CA TRP A 90 11.26 -5.44 -0.23
C TRP A 90 10.62 -6.18 0.95
N LEU A 91 11.14 -7.35 1.34
CA LEU A 91 10.72 -8.08 2.54
C LEU A 91 10.91 -7.26 3.80
N THR A 92 12.08 -6.62 3.92
CA THR A 92 12.39 -5.75 5.05
C THR A 92 11.43 -4.55 5.09
N ALA A 93 11.07 -3.98 3.94
CA ALA A 93 10.16 -2.84 3.88
C ALA A 93 8.74 -3.18 4.36
N GLU A 94 8.18 -4.35 4.00
CA GLU A 94 6.87 -4.80 4.51
C GLU A 94 6.91 -5.02 6.02
N VAL A 95 7.97 -5.70 6.50
CA VAL A 95 8.16 -5.95 7.93
C VAL A 95 8.35 -4.63 8.68
N ASP A 96 9.21 -3.73 8.19
CA ASP A 96 9.45 -2.41 8.80
C ASP A 96 8.16 -1.57 8.83
N ALA A 97 7.35 -1.61 7.75
CA ALA A 97 6.05 -0.95 7.71
C ALA A 97 5.13 -1.48 8.82
N LEU A 98 5.02 -2.80 8.99
CA LEU A 98 4.20 -3.40 10.03
C LEU A 98 4.63 -2.98 11.44
N TYR A 99 5.94 -3.02 11.73
CA TYR A 99 6.45 -2.56 13.03
C TYR A 99 6.21 -1.08 13.27
N ARG A 100 6.39 -0.24 12.24
CA ARG A 100 6.17 1.20 12.31
C ARG A 100 4.71 1.52 12.57
N LEU A 101 3.78 0.86 11.89
CA LEU A 101 2.34 1.05 12.07
C LEU A 101 1.86 0.54 13.44
N ALA A 102 2.31 -0.63 13.87
CA ALA A 102 2.00 -1.13 15.21
C ALA A 102 2.52 -0.20 16.32
N ALA A 103 3.70 0.43 16.12
CA ALA A 103 4.24 1.42 17.05
C ALA A 103 3.50 2.76 17.03
N ALA A 104 2.79 3.07 15.95
CA ALA A 104 1.95 4.25 15.78
C ALA A 104 0.48 4.01 16.22
N ASP A 105 0.20 2.90 16.87
CA ASP A 105 -1.14 2.51 17.33
C ASP A 105 -2.18 2.42 16.21
N VAL A 106 -1.73 2.00 15.01
CA VAL A 106 -2.61 1.60 13.91
C VAL A 106 -3.08 0.17 14.18
N ARG A 107 -4.34 -0.13 13.95
CA ARG A 107 -4.85 -1.49 14.14
C ARG A 107 -4.40 -2.40 12.98
N VAL A 108 -3.23 -2.97 13.15
CA VAL A 108 -2.60 -3.99 12.30
C VAL A 108 -2.23 -5.21 13.14
N PRO A 109 -2.01 -6.40 12.57
CA PRO A 109 -1.51 -7.55 13.33
C PRO A 109 -0.22 -7.23 14.05
N LYS A 110 -0.18 -7.41 15.38
CA LYS A 110 1.00 -7.12 16.19
C LYS A 110 2.18 -8.01 15.77
N PRO A 111 3.33 -7.45 15.34
CA PRO A 111 4.51 -8.24 15.01
C PRO A 111 5.22 -8.73 16.28
N TYR A 112 5.66 -9.99 16.29
CA TYR A 112 6.43 -10.59 17.38
C TYR A 112 7.88 -10.84 17.01
N GLY A 113 8.20 -11.06 15.73
CA GLY A 113 9.57 -11.29 15.29
C GLY A 113 9.67 -11.58 13.80
N PHE A 114 10.85 -11.34 13.24
CA PHE A 114 11.17 -11.68 11.85
C PHE A 114 12.50 -12.43 11.80
N VAL A 115 12.47 -13.71 11.45
CA VAL A 115 13.62 -14.60 11.41
C VAL A 115 13.61 -15.43 10.13
N ASP A 116 14.71 -15.46 9.40
CA ASP A 116 14.94 -16.29 8.21
C ASP A 116 13.82 -16.19 7.13
N GLY A 117 13.23 -15.01 6.95
CA GLY A 117 12.14 -14.78 6.00
C GLY A 117 10.79 -15.31 6.48
N VAL A 118 10.64 -15.47 7.79
CA VAL A 118 9.38 -15.79 8.48
C VAL A 118 9.02 -14.63 9.41
N LEU A 119 7.87 -14.01 9.19
CA LEU A 119 7.29 -13.01 10.07
C LEU A 119 6.31 -13.70 11.02
N LEU A 120 6.60 -13.65 12.32
CA LEU A 120 5.71 -14.09 13.37
C LEU A 120 4.86 -12.90 13.84
N MET A 121 3.55 -13.03 13.78
CA MET A 121 2.61 -11.95 14.09
C MET A 121 1.33 -12.45 14.75
N GLU A 122 0.53 -11.54 15.27
CA GLU A 122 -0.78 -11.79 15.85
C GLU A 122 -1.67 -12.59 14.89
N MET A 123 -2.39 -13.56 15.45
CA MET A 123 -3.49 -14.23 14.81
C MET A 123 -4.76 -13.44 15.09
N ILE A 124 -5.33 -12.81 14.07
CA ILE A 124 -6.59 -12.07 14.23
C ILE A 124 -7.74 -13.09 14.26
N THR A 125 -8.52 -13.06 15.33
CA THR A 125 -9.60 -13.99 15.58
C THR A 125 -10.88 -13.30 16.00
N GLU A 126 -12.01 -13.92 15.71
CA GLU A 126 -13.30 -13.56 16.30
C GLU A 126 -13.34 -13.90 17.80
N ALA A 127 -14.37 -13.45 18.50
CA ALA A 127 -14.55 -13.68 19.93
C ALA A 127 -14.62 -15.17 20.34
N ASP A 128 -15.02 -16.03 19.42
CA ASP A 128 -15.08 -17.49 19.61
C ASP A 128 -13.76 -18.23 19.28
N GLY A 129 -12.72 -17.47 18.88
CA GLY A 129 -11.40 -17.99 18.53
C GLY A 129 -11.24 -18.49 17.10
N HIS A 130 -12.26 -18.38 16.27
CA HIS A 130 -12.12 -18.64 14.84
C HIS A 130 -11.32 -17.52 14.16
N VAL A 131 -10.73 -17.85 13.00
CA VAL A 131 -10.02 -16.86 12.17
C VAL A 131 -10.96 -15.75 11.79
N ALA A 132 -10.57 -14.50 12.03
CA ALA A 132 -11.36 -13.35 11.66
C ALA A 132 -11.62 -13.31 10.13
N PRO A 133 -12.87 -13.10 9.69
CA PRO A 133 -13.21 -12.99 8.28
C PRO A 133 -12.62 -11.72 7.67
N ARG A 134 -12.52 -11.69 6.34
CA ARG A 134 -12.27 -10.46 5.62
C ARG A 134 -13.51 -9.57 5.64
N LEU A 135 -13.29 -8.28 5.51
CA LEU A 135 -14.38 -7.31 5.44
C LEU A 135 -15.34 -7.61 4.27
N ASP A 136 -14.83 -8.12 3.14
CA ASP A 136 -15.64 -8.55 1.99
C ASP A 136 -16.55 -9.76 2.29
N ASP A 137 -16.17 -10.60 3.25
CA ASP A 137 -16.93 -11.79 3.65
C ASP A 137 -18.03 -11.47 4.70
N VAL A 138 -18.11 -10.21 5.19
CA VAL A 138 -19.03 -9.78 6.25
C VAL A 138 -20.16 -8.93 5.67
N THR A 139 -21.39 -9.24 6.08
CA THR A 139 -22.54 -8.36 5.82
C THR A 139 -22.71 -7.39 6.99
N LEU A 140 -22.62 -6.11 6.72
CA LEU A 140 -22.69 -5.07 7.73
C LEU A 140 -24.11 -4.49 7.84
N THR A 141 -24.49 -4.09 9.06
CA THR A 141 -25.60 -3.15 9.25
C THR A 141 -25.13 -1.74 8.90
N HIS A 142 -26.07 -0.82 8.69
CA HIS A 142 -25.77 0.60 8.46
C HIS A 142 -24.89 1.19 9.60
N GLU A 143 -25.25 0.92 10.86
CA GLU A 143 -24.51 1.40 12.02
C GLU A 143 -23.10 0.83 12.10
N GLN A 144 -22.93 -0.46 11.80
CA GLN A 144 -21.62 -1.08 11.74
C GLN A 144 -20.75 -0.49 10.61
N ALA A 145 -21.35 -0.23 9.45
CA ALA A 145 -20.65 0.38 8.33
C ALA A 145 -20.10 1.76 8.68
N LEU A 146 -20.89 2.61 9.33
CA LEU A 146 -20.44 3.91 9.81
C LEU A 146 -19.33 3.80 10.85
N ALA A 147 -19.50 2.91 11.84
CA ALA A 147 -18.52 2.73 12.91
C ALA A 147 -17.19 2.15 12.38
N TYR A 148 -17.25 1.18 11.47
CA TYR A 148 -16.04 0.57 10.89
C TYR A 148 -15.32 1.50 9.92
N HIS A 149 -16.10 2.25 9.11
CA HIS A 149 -15.52 3.28 8.26
C HIS A 149 -14.75 4.32 9.09
N ALA A 150 -15.35 4.83 10.17
CA ALA A 150 -14.71 5.79 11.06
C ALA A 150 -13.37 5.25 11.62
N LYS A 151 -13.36 4.00 12.11
CA LYS A 151 -12.13 3.35 12.60
C LYS A 151 -11.06 3.20 11.50
N VAL A 152 -11.44 2.80 10.28
CA VAL A 152 -10.49 2.71 9.16
C VAL A 152 -9.93 4.08 8.81
N ILE A 153 -10.74 5.14 8.80
CA ILE A 153 -10.25 6.51 8.56
C ILE A 153 -9.28 6.97 9.66
N GLU A 154 -9.58 6.70 10.93
CA GLU A 154 -8.66 6.97 12.05
C GLU A 154 -7.32 6.26 11.87
N ASP A 155 -7.35 4.98 11.48
CA ASP A 155 -6.13 4.21 11.21
C ASP A 155 -5.36 4.76 10.01
N VAL A 156 -6.02 5.18 8.93
CA VAL A 156 -5.37 5.82 7.78
C VAL A 156 -4.74 7.16 8.16
N VAL A 157 -5.37 7.97 9.03
CA VAL A 157 -4.76 9.18 9.59
C VAL A 157 -3.47 8.86 10.35
N LYS A 158 -3.51 7.87 11.25
CA LYS A 158 -2.33 7.41 12.00
C LYS A 158 -1.23 6.88 11.06
N MET A 159 -1.60 6.14 10.01
CA MET A 159 -0.67 5.66 8.98
C MET A 159 0.04 6.82 8.29
N LEU A 160 -0.72 7.83 7.85
CA LEU A 160 -0.17 9.01 7.18
C LEU A 160 0.71 9.84 8.13
N CYS A 161 0.32 10.01 9.40
CA CYS A 161 1.16 10.62 10.45
C CYS A 161 2.44 9.83 10.70
N ALA A 162 2.38 8.50 10.62
CA ALA A 162 3.56 7.64 10.64
C ALA A 162 4.39 7.74 9.34
N GLY A 163 3.95 8.52 8.33
CA GLY A 163 4.60 8.74 7.04
C GLY A 163 4.48 7.55 6.09
N LEU A 164 3.41 6.76 6.21
CA LEU A 164 3.14 5.60 5.36
C LEU A 164 1.75 5.69 4.75
N ILE A 165 1.64 5.21 3.51
CA ILE A 165 0.39 4.97 2.80
C ILE A 165 0.34 3.48 2.46
N HIS A 166 -0.82 2.84 2.59
CA HIS A 166 -0.98 1.40 2.35
C HIS A 166 -0.67 1.04 0.88
N GLY A 167 -1.19 1.81 -0.06
CA GLY A 167 -0.96 1.65 -1.49
C GLY A 167 -1.82 0.57 -2.16
N ASP A 168 -2.64 -0.18 -1.41
CA ASP A 168 -3.57 -1.19 -1.92
C ASP A 168 -4.69 -1.49 -0.91
N LEU A 169 -5.13 -0.48 -0.15
CA LEU A 169 -6.19 -0.66 0.83
C LEU A 169 -7.52 -0.93 0.12
N SER A 170 -8.16 -2.03 0.50
CA SER A 170 -9.45 -2.47 -0.02
C SER A 170 -10.12 -3.41 0.99
N GLU A 171 -11.38 -3.75 0.77
CA GLU A 171 -12.14 -4.71 1.59
C GLU A 171 -11.48 -6.08 1.72
N PHE A 172 -10.59 -6.44 0.78
CA PHE A 172 -9.83 -7.70 0.80
C PHE A 172 -8.63 -7.66 1.74
N ASN A 173 -8.14 -6.45 2.10
CA ASN A 173 -6.99 -6.19 2.94
C ASN A 173 -7.37 -5.66 4.33
N VAL A 174 -8.60 -5.93 4.76
CA VAL A 174 -9.11 -5.65 6.10
C VAL A 174 -9.76 -6.92 6.65
N LEU A 175 -9.39 -7.32 7.86
CA LEU A 175 -10.07 -8.35 8.65
C LEU A 175 -11.04 -7.68 9.63
N VAL A 176 -12.01 -8.44 10.13
CA VAL A 176 -12.98 -7.96 11.13
C VAL A 176 -12.92 -8.87 12.34
N ASP A 177 -12.40 -8.36 13.46
CA ASP A 177 -12.42 -9.03 14.75
C ASP A 177 -13.58 -8.52 15.64
N ALA A 178 -13.59 -8.91 16.90
CA ALA A 178 -14.61 -8.48 17.87
C ALA A 178 -14.56 -6.96 18.13
N ASP A 179 -13.41 -6.33 17.97
CA ASP A 179 -13.21 -4.90 18.21
C ASP A 179 -13.39 -4.06 16.93
N GLY A 180 -13.45 -4.69 15.76
CA GLY A 180 -13.72 -4.05 14.48
C GLY A 180 -12.66 -4.35 13.40
N PRO A 181 -12.42 -3.40 12.46
CA PRO A 181 -11.52 -3.60 11.33
C PRO A 181 -10.04 -3.65 11.76
N VAL A 182 -9.28 -4.52 11.09
CA VAL A 182 -7.83 -4.71 11.25
C VAL A 182 -7.19 -4.69 9.87
N ILE A 183 -6.32 -3.72 9.61
CA ILE A 183 -5.64 -3.58 8.31
C ILE A 183 -4.52 -4.60 8.18
N ILE A 184 -4.46 -5.29 7.05
CA ILE A 184 -3.47 -6.33 6.75
C ILE A 184 -2.84 -6.11 5.38
N ASP A 185 -1.75 -6.85 5.11
CA ASP A 185 -1.09 -6.98 3.79
C ASP A 185 -0.44 -5.67 3.27
N LEU A 186 0.74 -5.34 3.81
CA LEU A 186 1.50 -4.11 3.61
C LEU A 186 2.62 -4.16 2.54
N PRO A 187 2.68 -5.12 1.59
CA PRO A 187 3.80 -5.21 0.66
C PRO A 187 3.89 -4.00 -0.29
N GLN A 188 2.78 -3.29 -0.48
CA GLN A 188 2.68 -2.13 -1.35
C GLN A 188 2.79 -0.81 -0.59
N ALA A 189 3.00 -0.84 0.74
CA ALA A 189 3.14 0.35 1.54
C ALA A 189 4.32 1.23 1.06
N VAL A 190 4.06 2.53 0.93
CA VAL A 190 5.02 3.52 0.45
C VAL A 190 5.24 4.63 1.48
N ASP A 191 6.40 5.27 1.40
CA ASP A 191 6.70 6.47 2.18
C ASP A 191 5.96 7.67 1.59
N ALA A 192 5.15 8.34 2.41
CA ALA A 192 4.28 9.44 1.99
C ALA A 192 5.08 10.66 1.48
N ALA A 193 6.24 10.95 2.11
CA ALA A 193 7.07 12.10 1.72
C ALA A 193 8.01 11.79 0.55
N GLY A 194 8.30 10.52 0.31
CA GLY A 194 9.29 10.09 -0.67
C GLY A 194 8.73 9.61 -2.01
N ASN A 195 7.42 9.54 -2.17
CA ASN A 195 6.76 9.01 -3.37
C ASN A 195 5.91 10.10 -4.04
N ASN A 196 6.20 10.41 -5.30
CA ASN A 196 5.48 11.45 -6.06
C ASN A 196 4.00 11.09 -6.34
N SER A 197 3.64 9.81 -6.22
CA SER A 197 2.27 9.33 -6.40
C SER A 197 1.54 9.11 -5.05
N ALA A 198 2.10 9.58 -3.94
CA ALA A 198 1.58 9.33 -2.59
C ALA A 198 0.14 9.82 -2.42
N GLU A 199 -0.16 11.05 -2.83
CA GLU A 199 -1.50 11.62 -2.79
C GLU A 199 -2.51 10.76 -3.55
N ALA A 200 -2.22 10.43 -4.81
CA ALA A 200 -3.10 9.61 -5.64
C ALA A 200 -3.30 8.19 -5.07
N MET A 201 -2.28 7.64 -4.40
CA MET A 201 -2.40 6.34 -3.72
C MET A 201 -3.30 6.44 -2.49
N LEU A 202 -3.12 7.48 -1.66
CA LEU A 202 -3.98 7.74 -0.51
C LEU A 202 -5.43 7.96 -0.95
N GLU A 203 -5.66 8.78 -1.99
CA GLU A 203 -7.00 9.04 -2.52
C GLU A 203 -7.67 7.76 -3.01
N ARG A 204 -6.94 6.91 -3.71
CA ARG A 204 -7.44 5.61 -4.16
C ARG A 204 -7.80 4.70 -2.98
N ASP A 205 -6.92 4.57 -1.99
CA ASP A 205 -7.11 3.71 -0.82
C ASP A 205 -8.36 4.15 -0.02
N VAL A 206 -8.49 5.43 0.28
CA VAL A 206 -9.65 5.98 1.01
C VAL A 206 -10.94 5.88 0.19
N ASN A 207 -10.87 6.13 -1.13
CA ASN A 207 -12.03 6.00 -2.01
C ASN A 207 -12.50 4.55 -2.16
N ASN A 208 -11.60 3.55 -2.13
CA ASN A 208 -11.99 2.15 -2.09
C ASN A 208 -12.83 1.84 -0.84
N MET A 209 -12.38 2.33 0.33
CA MET A 209 -13.12 2.15 1.59
C MET A 209 -14.45 2.90 1.57
N ARG A 210 -14.47 4.14 1.09
CA ARG A 210 -15.70 4.91 0.89
C ARG A 210 -16.71 4.19 0.01
N ALA A 211 -16.27 3.66 -1.13
CA ALA A 211 -17.12 2.92 -2.06
C ALA A 211 -17.65 1.61 -1.46
N TYR A 212 -16.83 0.89 -0.72
CA TYR A 212 -17.25 -0.34 -0.06
C TYR A 212 -18.29 -0.07 1.04
N PHE A 213 -17.98 0.79 2.00
CA PHE A 213 -18.88 1.10 3.11
C PHE A 213 -20.14 1.86 2.66
N GLY A 214 -20.04 2.67 1.60
CA GLY A 214 -21.16 3.38 0.99
C GLY A 214 -22.26 2.46 0.43
N ARG A 215 -21.97 1.17 0.23
CA ARG A 215 -22.99 0.16 -0.13
C ARG A 215 -23.97 -0.10 1.02
N PHE A 216 -23.57 0.13 2.26
CA PHE A 216 -24.33 -0.09 3.50
C PHE A 216 -24.78 1.22 4.14
N ALA A 217 -24.01 2.29 3.95
CA ALA A 217 -24.25 3.65 4.47
C ALA A 217 -24.02 4.68 3.34
N PRO A 218 -25.04 4.95 2.51
CA PRO A 218 -24.91 5.77 1.30
C PRO A 218 -24.40 7.18 1.53
N GLU A 219 -24.63 7.77 2.71
CA GLU A 219 -24.13 9.09 3.11
C GLU A 219 -22.60 9.20 3.09
N LEU A 220 -21.89 8.08 3.20
CA LEU A 220 -20.42 8.05 3.10
C LEU A 220 -19.93 8.39 1.70
N LEU A 221 -20.75 8.17 0.65
CA LEU A 221 -20.35 8.43 -0.73
C LEU A 221 -20.11 9.92 -1.01
N ASP A 222 -20.70 10.81 -0.21
CA ASP A 222 -20.55 12.26 -0.33
C ASP A 222 -19.37 12.82 0.49
N THR A 223 -18.54 11.94 1.09
CA THR A 223 -17.39 12.35 1.90
C THR A 223 -16.10 12.45 1.08
N HIS A 224 -15.18 13.34 1.52
CA HIS A 224 -13.93 13.66 0.86
C HIS A 224 -12.72 13.56 1.82
N TYR A 225 -12.71 12.55 2.69
CA TYR A 225 -11.68 12.35 3.72
C TYR A 225 -10.25 12.35 3.17
N ALA A 226 -10.02 11.77 1.99
CA ALA A 226 -8.68 11.72 1.41
C ALA A 226 -8.10 13.12 1.15
N LYS A 227 -8.91 14.01 0.57
CA LYS A 227 -8.48 15.37 0.25
C LYS A 227 -8.26 16.21 1.50
N GLU A 228 -9.19 16.13 2.47
CA GLU A 228 -9.07 16.79 3.76
C GLU A 228 -7.79 16.34 4.48
N MET A 229 -7.55 15.04 4.54
CA MET A 229 -6.40 14.42 5.18
C MET A 229 -5.07 14.83 4.52
N TRP A 230 -5.03 14.83 3.18
CA TRP A 230 -3.82 15.22 2.43
C TRP A 230 -3.50 16.70 2.59
N ALA A 231 -4.50 17.59 2.52
CA ALA A 231 -4.32 19.02 2.75
C ALA A 231 -3.75 19.32 4.14
N LEU A 232 -4.26 18.66 5.19
CA LEU A 232 -3.74 18.79 6.55
C LEU A 232 -2.31 18.24 6.66
N TYR A 233 -1.99 17.13 5.96
CA TYR A 233 -0.66 16.56 5.94
C TYR A 233 0.36 17.50 5.28
N GLU A 234 0.05 18.09 4.13
CA GLU A 234 0.90 19.06 3.44
C GLU A 234 1.10 20.34 4.26
N ALA A 235 0.06 20.79 4.97
CA ALA A 235 0.16 21.92 5.90
C ALA A 235 0.97 21.62 7.17
N GLY A 236 1.27 20.33 7.45
CA GLY A 236 1.91 19.91 8.70
C GLY A 236 0.99 19.99 9.92
N GLU A 237 -0.33 20.01 9.70
CA GLU A 237 -1.38 20.14 10.71
C GLU A 237 -2.08 18.81 11.03
N LEU A 238 -1.77 17.74 10.29
CA LEU A 238 -2.34 16.43 10.54
C LEU A 238 -1.68 15.78 11.77
N HIS A 239 -2.49 15.37 12.73
CA HIS A 239 -2.08 14.67 13.95
C HIS A 239 -2.84 13.34 14.11
N PRO A 240 -2.31 12.35 14.85
CA PRO A 240 -2.98 11.05 15.04
C PRO A 240 -4.41 11.16 15.62
N GLU A 241 -4.69 12.20 16.41
CA GLU A 241 -5.99 12.48 17.01
C GLU A 241 -6.83 13.47 16.18
N SER A 242 -6.42 13.82 14.98
CA SER A 242 -7.18 14.73 14.11
C SER A 242 -8.55 14.15 13.81
N THR A 243 -9.59 14.92 14.10
CA THR A 243 -10.97 14.56 13.74
C THR A 243 -11.26 15.20 12.38
N LEU A 244 -11.49 14.37 11.39
CA LEU A 244 -11.84 14.81 10.05
C LEU A 244 -13.37 14.99 9.93
N SER A 245 -13.76 15.99 9.16
CA SER A 245 -15.17 16.30 8.90
C SER A 245 -15.77 15.45 7.78
N GLY A 246 -14.93 14.93 6.91
CA GLY A 246 -15.32 14.32 5.63
C GLY A 246 -15.77 15.36 4.59
N TYR A 247 -15.73 16.64 4.93
CA TYR A 247 -16.05 17.72 4.03
C TYR A 247 -14.75 18.40 3.59
N PHE A 248 -14.61 18.59 2.29
CA PHE A 248 -13.50 19.35 1.70
C PHE A 248 -14.08 20.34 0.71
N GLU A 249 -14.01 21.64 1.00
CA GLU A 249 -14.29 22.66 0.02
C GLU A 249 -13.22 22.57 -1.06
N HIS A 250 -13.62 22.18 -2.25
CA HIS A 250 -12.84 22.52 -3.42
C HIS A 250 -12.80 24.05 -3.44
N ASP A 251 -11.63 24.59 -3.11
CA ASP A 251 -11.35 25.96 -3.54
C ASP A 251 -11.48 25.89 -5.07
N SER A 252 -12.59 26.40 -5.58
CA SER A 252 -12.90 26.48 -6.99
C SER A 252 -12.08 27.59 -7.67
N HIS A 253 -10.85 27.81 -7.27
CA HIS A 253 -9.78 28.15 -8.16
C HIS A 253 -9.40 26.90 -8.96
N ILE A 254 -10.41 26.37 -9.66
CA ILE A 254 -10.15 25.69 -10.91
C ILE A 254 -9.34 26.72 -11.70
N ALA A 255 -8.06 26.44 -11.91
CA ALA A 255 -7.37 26.99 -13.06
C ALA A 255 -8.37 26.82 -14.20
N ASP A 256 -8.80 27.95 -14.72
CA ASP A 256 -9.89 28.05 -15.70
C ASP A 256 -9.62 26.95 -16.72
N VAL A 257 -10.49 25.97 -16.85
CA VAL A 257 -10.29 24.85 -17.79
C VAL A 257 -10.14 25.43 -19.20
N ASP A 258 -10.76 26.60 -19.43
CA ASP A 258 -10.64 27.35 -20.63
C ASP A 258 -9.22 27.96 -20.80
N GLU A 259 -8.58 28.45 -19.73
CA GLU A 259 -7.20 28.96 -19.74
C GLU A 259 -6.18 27.80 -19.94
N LEU A 260 -6.44 26.62 -19.35
CA LEU A 260 -5.62 25.42 -19.56
C LEU A 260 -5.80 24.84 -20.97
N MET A 261 -7.01 24.92 -21.54
CA MET A 261 -7.30 24.52 -22.93
C MET A 261 -6.65 25.47 -23.92
N GLU A 262 -6.65 26.80 -23.67
CA GLU A 262 -5.92 27.79 -24.49
C GLU A 262 -4.41 27.48 -24.48
N VAL A 263 -3.79 27.25 -23.34
CA VAL A 263 -2.35 26.87 -23.25
C VAL A 263 -2.03 25.56 -23.99
N ILE A 264 -2.93 24.59 -23.93
CA ILE A 264 -2.77 23.33 -24.66
C ILE A 264 -2.94 23.52 -26.17
N ASP A 265 -3.87 24.36 -26.61
CA ASP A 265 -4.09 24.60 -28.02
C ASP A 265 -2.99 25.49 -28.60
N ASP A 266 -2.49 26.51 -27.90
CA ASP A 266 -1.32 27.29 -28.27
C ASP A 266 -0.06 26.39 -28.41
N ALA A 267 0.17 25.48 -27.48
CA ALA A 267 1.28 24.54 -27.57
C ALA A 267 1.16 23.58 -28.77
N LYS A 268 -0.05 23.19 -29.16
CA LYS A 268 -0.30 22.36 -30.36
C LYS A 268 -0.09 23.17 -31.65
N GLU A 269 -0.48 24.44 -31.67
CA GLU A 269 -0.23 25.32 -32.83
C GLU A 269 1.27 25.57 -33.01
N GLU A 270 2.02 25.86 -31.93
CA GLU A 270 3.49 26.03 -31.99
C GLU A 270 4.19 24.76 -32.50
N GLU A 271 3.76 23.57 -32.03
CA GLU A 271 4.34 22.29 -32.47
C GLU A 271 3.98 22.02 -33.96
N ALA A 272 2.75 22.35 -34.38
CA ALA A 272 2.33 22.22 -35.77
C ALA A 272 3.11 23.16 -36.70
N GLU A 273 3.33 24.44 -36.31
CA GLU A 273 4.17 25.38 -37.04
C GLU A 273 5.63 24.96 -37.12
N ARG A 274 6.18 24.39 -36.03
CA ARG A 274 7.52 23.82 -35.99
C ARG A 274 7.67 22.66 -36.93
N GLN A 275 6.69 21.75 -36.97
CA GLN A 275 6.69 20.62 -37.91
C GLN A 275 6.50 21.09 -39.38
N ALA A 276 5.72 22.14 -39.63
CA ALA A 276 5.57 22.73 -40.96
C ALA A 276 6.87 23.35 -41.46
N ARG A 277 7.65 24.06 -40.60
CA ARG A 277 8.97 24.59 -40.95
C ARG A 277 9.97 23.47 -41.26
N ILE A 278 9.96 22.37 -40.52
CA ILE A 278 10.83 21.19 -40.76
C ILE A 278 10.49 20.53 -42.10
N ARG A 279 9.20 20.50 -42.48
CA ARG A 279 8.76 19.97 -43.78
C ARG A 279 8.99 20.90 -44.96
N GLY A 280 9.05 22.22 -44.71
CA GLY A 280 9.28 23.25 -45.75
C GLY A 280 10.74 23.45 -46.14
N ASP A 281 11.70 22.95 -45.35
CA ASP A 281 13.13 23.01 -45.65
C ASP A 281 13.61 21.91 -46.61
N ASP A 282 12.76 20.93 -46.95
CA ASP A 282 13.09 19.86 -47.92
C ASP A 282 12.68 20.12 -49.36
N ASP A 283 12.00 21.27 -49.65
CA ASP A 283 11.67 21.71 -51.00
C ASP A 283 12.48 22.98 -51.37
N ASP A 284 13.79 22.84 -51.57
CA ASP A 284 14.60 23.84 -52.25
C ASP A 284 14.62 23.51 -53.78
N PRO A 285 13.93 24.29 -54.63
CA PRO A 285 13.86 24.03 -56.07
C PRO A 285 15.13 24.36 -56.86
N ASP A 286 16.24 24.76 -56.19
CA ASP A 286 17.50 25.21 -56.84
C ASP A 286 18.70 24.35 -56.53
N ALA A 287 18.54 23.02 -56.36
CA ALA A 287 19.69 22.13 -56.34
C ALA A 287 20.23 21.89 -57.76
N PRO A 288 21.46 22.28 -58.09
CA PRO A 288 22.02 22.10 -59.43
C PRO A 288 22.30 20.61 -59.69
N SER A 289 21.73 20.10 -60.77
CA SER A 289 22.01 18.80 -61.35
C SER A 289 23.47 18.76 -61.88
N TYR A 290 24.28 17.84 -61.33
CA TYR A 290 25.50 17.32 -61.93
C TYR A 290 25.39 15.81 -62.06
#